data_283f171970888de3b5b94cc731ca8f28
#
_entry.id   283f171970888de3b5b94cc731ca8f28
#
_cell.length_a   1.000
_cell.length_b   1.000
_cell.length_c   1.000
_cell.angle_alpha   90.00
_cell.angle_beta   90.00
_cell.angle_gamma   90.00
#
_symmetry.space_group_name_H-M   'P 1'
#
loop_
_entity.id
_entity.type
_entity.pdbx_description
1 polymer ?
#
loop_
_entity_poly.entity_id
_entity_poly.type
_entity_poly.pdbx_seq_one_letter_code
_entity_poly.pdbx_strand_id
1 'polypeptide(L)'
;MLNFDLSDIIGLQESFDRLAAKKQRLAAQRPLPASVLAKIREGLNVEWTYNSNSIEGNTLTLRETRIVLEDGMTVSGKSLREHFEITNHHEAIGYLEEIVNPKYNIRERDILDIHALVMSRIEKEFAGRLRNGGVRIVGANFVPPNANKVSDLL
;
A
#
# COMPACT_ATOMS: atom_id res chain seq x y z
N MET A 1 -5.21 -8.28 27.80
CA MET A 1 -4.04 -7.66 27.16
C MET A 1 -2.87 -8.60 27.40
N LEU A 2 -2.46 -9.36 26.39
CA LEU A 2 -1.32 -10.28 26.49
C LEU A 2 -0.04 -9.42 26.49
N ASN A 3 0.61 -9.30 27.62
CA ASN A 3 1.96 -8.76 27.69
C ASN A 3 2.92 -9.80 27.09
N PHE A 4 3.28 -9.62 25.84
CA PHE A 4 4.40 -10.35 25.24
C PHE A 4 5.70 -9.68 25.72
N ASP A 5 6.37 -10.33 26.68
CA ASP A 5 7.75 -9.99 27.01
C ASP A 5 8.67 -10.59 25.94
N LEU A 6 9.20 -9.75 25.06
CA LEU A 6 10.08 -10.16 23.97
C LEU A 6 11.54 -10.30 24.43
N SER A 7 11.83 -10.03 25.70
CA SER A 7 13.20 -10.07 26.25
C SER A 7 13.82 -11.49 26.26
N ASP A 8 12.98 -12.54 26.24
CA ASP A 8 13.42 -13.93 26.32
C ASP A 8 13.79 -14.57 24.97
N ILE A 9 13.64 -13.84 23.86
CA ILE A 9 14.03 -14.35 22.52
C ILE A 9 15.52 -14.09 22.30
N ILE A 10 16.31 -15.14 22.36
CA ILE A 10 17.77 -15.11 22.12
C ILE A 10 18.06 -14.41 20.78
N GLY A 11 18.88 -13.35 20.81
CA GLY A 11 19.25 -12.55 19.64
C GLY A 11 18.33 -11.37 19.31
N LEU A 12 17.16 -11.25 19.96
CA LEU A 12 16.25 -10.14 19.71
C LEU A 12 16.84 -8.80 20.22
N GLN A 13 17.45 -8.83 21.40
CA GLN A 13 18.09 -7.64 21.97
C GLN A 13 19.22 -7.12 21.08
N GLU A 14 20.10 -8.00 20.57
CA GLU A 14 21.16 -7.62 19.63
C GLU A 14 20.58 -6.99 18.34
N SER A 15 19.46 -7.50 17.85
CA SER A 15 18.76 -6.95 16.70
C SER A 15 18.20 -5.55 16.98
N PHE A 16 17.60 -5.33 18.16
CA PHE A 16 17.15 -4.02 18.58
C PHE A 16 18.29 -3.02 18.77
N ASP A 17 19.41 -3.44 19.34
CA ASP A 17 20.60 -2.58 19.52
C ASP A 17 21.17 -2.17 18.14
N ARG A 18 21.22 -3.08 17.19
CA ARG A 18 21.62 -2.78 15.79
C ARG A 18 20.66 -1.80 15.13
N LEU A 19 19.34 -1.97 15.32
CA LEU A 19 18.33 -1.04 14.80
C LEU A 19 18.43 0.33 15.44
N ALA A 20 18.62 0.40 16.76
CA ALA A 20 18.82 1.64 17.51
C ALA A 20 20.06 2.40 17.02
N ALA A 21 21.18 1.71 16.83
CA ALA A 21 22.40 2.29 16.30
C ALA A 21 22.21 2.82 14.87
N LYS A 22 21.52 2.10 13.99
CA LYS A 22 21.20 2.55 12.63
C LYS A 22 20.28 3.79 12.67
N LYS A 23 19.26 3.79 13.54
CA LYS A 23 18.36 4.94 13.74
C LYS A 23 19.11 6.17 14.18
N GLN A 24 20.04 6.04 15.14
CA GLN A 24 20.87 7.17 15.59
C GLN A 24 21.76 7.71 14.48
N ARG A 25 22.41 6.84 13.70
CA ARG A 25 23.23 7.25 12.55
C ARG A 25 22.40 8.00 11.51
N LEU A 26 21.17 7.53 11.20
CA LEU A 26 20.26 8.22 10.29
C LEU A 26 19.81 9.57 10.86
N ALA A 27 19.49 9.62 12.15
CA ALA A 27 19.10 10.87 12.82
C ALA A 27 20.21 11.93 12.78
N ALA A 28 21.48 11.53 12.91
CA ALA A 28 22.63 12.41 12.83
C ALA A 28 22.85 13.01 11.42
N GLN A 29 22.26 12.40 10.37
CA GLN A 29 22.33 12.90 8.99
C GLN A 29 21.16 13.83 8.62
N ARG A 30 20.21 14.06 9.54
CA ARG A 30 19.05 14.93 9.29
C ARG A 30 19.37 16.40 9.51
N PRO A 31 18.77 17.32 8.71
CA PRO A 31 17.84 17.05 7.62
C PRO A 31 18.56 16.51 6.37
N LEU A 32 17.98 15.46 5.76
CA LEU A 32 18.48 14.96 4.48
C LEU A 32 18.17 15.96 3.35
N PRO A 33 19.05 16.10 2.34
CA PRO A 33 18.76 16.92 1.17
C PRO A 33 17.46 16.48 0.47
N ALA A 34 16.67 17.45 0.01
CA ALA A 34 15.37 17.17 -0.63
C ALA A 34 15.50 16.23 -1.84
N SER A 35 16.58 16.36 -2.62
CA SER A 35 16.84 15.47 -3.76
C SER A 35 17.12 14.02 -3.35
N VAL A 36 17.75 13.80 -2.20
CA VAL A 36 17.98 12.46 -1.64
C VAL A 36 16.67 11.86 -1.16
N LEU A 37 15.85 12.64 -0.46
CA LEU A 37 14.53 12.22 0.00
C LEU A 37 13.61 11.86 -1.18
N ALA A 38 13.61 12.65 -2.25
CA ALA A 38 12.82 12.38 -3.44
C ALA A 38 13.20 11.03 -4.07
N LYS A 39 14.50 10.76 -4.26
CA LYS A 39 14.98 9.47 -4.82
C LYS A 39 14.65 8.27 -3.94
N ILE A 40 14.78 8.42 -2.61
CA ILE A 40 14.41 7.35 -1.68
C ILE A 40 12.91 7.08 -1.78
N ARG A 41 12.07 8.12 -1.80
CA ARG A 41 10.62 8.00 -1.92
C ARG A 41 10.22 7.32 -3.21
N GLU A 42 10.77 7.75 -4.35
CA GLU A 42 10.54 7.16 -5.66
C GLU A 42 10.84 5.65 -5.66
N GLY A 43 12.02 5.25 -5.17
CA GLY A 43 12.38 3.85 -5.06
C GLY A 43 11.45 3.05 -4.15
N LEU A 44 11.08 3.59 -2.99
CA LEU A 44 10.15 2.95 -2.05
C LEU A 44 8.73 2.83 -2.64
N ASN A 45 8.25 3.81 -3.39
CA ASN A 45 6.94 3.76 -4.02
C ASN A 45 6.87 2.68 -5.11
N VAL A 46 7.94 2.49 -5.88
CA VAL A 46 8.04 1.38 -6.84
C VAL A 46 8.03 0.02 -6.14
N GLU A 47 8.84 -0.14 -5.09
CA GLU A 47 8.88 -1.39 -4.32
C GLU A 47 7.54 -1.67 -3.61
N TRP A 48 6.91 -0.67 -3.04
CA TRP A 48 5.59 -0.81 -2.40
C TRP A 48 4.54 -1.22 -3.42
N THR A 49 4.49 -0.54 -4.56
CA THR A 49 3.56 -0.89 -5.65
C THR A 49 3.78 -2.33 -6.11
N TYR A 50 5.03 -2.73 -6.38
CA TYR A 50 5.35 -4.10 -6.77
C TYR A 50 4.89 -5.13 -5.73
N ASN A 51 5.29 -4.96 -4.47
CA ASN A 51 5.00 -5.94 -3.42
C ASN A 51 3.50 -6.08 -3.17
N SER A 52 2.74 -4.98 -3.09
CA SER A 52 1.30 -5.01 -2.90
C SER A 52 0.59 -5.75 -4.03
N ASN A 53 0.91 -5.42 -5.27
CA ASN A 53 0.29 -6.06 -6.43
C ASN A 53 0.70 -7.54 -6.59
N SER A 54 1.95 -7.88 -6.24
CA SER A 54 2.43 -9.26 -6.26
C SER A 54 1.67 -10.16 -5.27
N ILE A 55 1.32 -9.64 -4.08
CA ILE A 55 0.48 -10.34 -3.09
C ILE A 55 -0.92 -10.63 -3.66
N GLU A 56 -1.46 -9.74 -4.46
CA GLU A 56 -2.76 -9.89 -5.13
C GLU A 56 -2.69 -10.72 -6.42
N GLY A 57 -1.52 -11.24 -6.79
CA GLY A 57 -1.34 -12.16 -7.92
C GLY A 57 -0.92 -11.50 -9.23
N ASN A 58 -0.58 -10.21 -9.23
CA ASN A 58 0.03 -9.56 -10.39
C ASN A 58 1.40 -10.19 -10.71
N THR A 59 1.65 -10.44 -11.97
CA THR A 59 2.84 -11.22 -12.40
C THR A 59 3.99 -10.35 -12.92
N LEU A 60 3.88 -9.03 -12.89
CA LEU A 60 5.00 -8.16 -13.22
C LEU A 60 6.12 -8.34 -12.18
N THR A 61 7.36 -8.39 -12.66
CA THR A 61 8.55 -8.36 -11.80
C THR A 61 8.81 -6.93 -11.29
N LEU A 62 9.62 -6.76 -10.27
CA LEU A 62 10.02 -5.43 -9.78
C LEU A 62 10.65 -4.56 -10.90
N ARG A 63 11.45 -5.18 -11.79
CA ARG A 63 12.04 -4.47 -12.92
C ARG A 63 10.98 -4.02 -13.94
N GLU A 64 10.02 -4.88 -14.25
CA GLU A 64 8.93 -4.56 -15.16
C GLU A 64 7.99 -3.49 -14.56
N THR A 65 7.70 -3.57 -13.26
CA THR A 65 6.96 -2.52 -12.53
C THR A 65 7.64 -1.17 -12.67
N ARG A 66 8.97 -1.13 -12.54
CA ARG A 66 9.76 0.10 -12.73
C ARG A 66 9.64 0.64 -14.15
N ILE A 67 9.76 -0.20 -15.18
CA ILE A 67 9.59 0.20 -16.59
C ILE A 67 8.20 0.79 -16.84
N VAL A 68 7.15 0.19 -16.27
CA VAL A 68 5.79 0.71 -16.39
C VAL A 68 5.64 2.08 -15.74
N LEU A 69 6.19 2.27 -14.53
CA LEU A 69 6.00 3.50 -13.75
C LEU A 69 6.94 4.65 -14.18
N GLU A 70 8.20 4.35 -14.46
CA GLU A 70 9.22 5.37 -14.76
C GLU A 70 9.27 5.70 -16.26
N ASP A 71 9.15 4.69 -17.14
CA ASP A 71 9.28 4.85 -18.60
C ASP A 71 7.91 4.96 -19.31
N GLY A 72 6.80 4.66 -18.62
CA GLY A 72 5.46 4.64 -19.20
C GLY A 72 5.25 3.59 -20.28
N MET A 73 6.08 2.54 -20.30
CA MET A 73 6.05 1.51 -21.33
C MET A 73 5.24 0.29 -20.88
N THR A 74 4.64 -0.39 -21.87
CA THR A 74 3.98 -1.67 -21.63
C THR A 74 4.99 -2.82 -21.73
N VAL A 75 4.71 -3.89 -20.98
CA VAL A 75 5.53 -5.09 -20.92
C VAL A 75 4.87 -6.21 -21.72
N SER A 76 5.61 -6.79 -22.66
CA SER A 76 5.13 -7.90 -23.48
C SER A 76 4.78 -9.12 -22.63
N GLY A 77 3.68 -9.80 -22.99
CA GLY A 77 3.21 -10.99 -22.28
C GLY A 77 2.46 -10.72 -20.97
N LYS A 78 2.27 -9.46 -20.60
CA LYS A 78 1.46 -9.04 -19.45
C LYS A 78 0.13 -8.45 -19.90
N SER A 79 -0.93 -8.70 -19.15
CA SER A 79 -2.26 -8.19 -19.47
C SER A 79 -2.36 -6.67 -19.25
N LEU A 80 -3.27 -6.02 -19.94
CA LEU A 80 -3.57 -4.60 -19.71
C LEU A 80 -4.10 -4.35 -18.28
N ARG A 81 -4.84 -5.34 -17.74
CA ARG A 81 -5.32 -5.28 -16.36
C ARG A 81 -4.15 -5.17 -15.37
N GLU A 82 -3.12 -6.01 -15.52
CA GLU A 82 -1.95 -5.97 -14.64
C GLU A 82 -1.22 -4.62 -14.71
N HIS A 83 -1.15 -3.99 -15.88
CA HIS A 83 -0.60 -2.64 -16.02
C HIS A 83 -1.45 -1.60 -15.29
N PHE A 84 -2.79 -1.70 -15.37
CA PHE A 84 -3.67 -0.80 -14.63
C PHE A 84 -3.57 -1.00 -13.12
N GLU A 85 -3.45 -2.23 -12.64
CA GLU A 85 -3.22 -2.50 -11.22
C GLU A 85 -1.98 -1.77 -10.70
N ILE A 86 -0.87 -1.83 -11.44
CA ILE A 86 0.39 -1.13 -11.10
C ILE A 86 0.20 0.40 -11.12
N THR A 87 -0.32 0.97 -12.21
CA THR A 87 -0.46 2.42 -12.35
C THR A 87 -1.47 2.99 -11.37
N ASN A 88 -2.60 2.34 -11.18
CA ASN A 88 -3.65 2.75 -10.25
C ASN A 88 -3.17 2.73 -8.79
N HIS A 89 -2.44 1.68 -8.39
CA HIS A 89 -1.87 1.59 -7.05
C HIS A 89 -0.85 2.72 -6.80
N HIS A 90 -0.01 3.01 -7.80
CA HIS A 90 0.96 4.10 -7.69
C HIS A 90 0.26 5.47 -7.59
N GLU A 91 -0.81 5.71 -8.36
CA GLU A 91 -1.65 6.91 -8.25
C GLU A 91 -2.29 7.03 -6.86
N ALA A 92 -2.77 5.92 -6.30
CA ALA A 92 -3.35 5.88 -4.95
C ALA A 92 -2.31 6.19 -3.85
N ILE A 93 -1.06 5.75 -4.00
CA ILE A 93 0.04 6.15 -3.09
C ILE A 93 0.26 7.66 -3.15
N GLY A 94 0.30 8.25 -4.35
CA GLY A 94 0.44 9.69 -4.52
C GLY A 94 -0.67 10.47 -3.80
N TYR A 95 -1.92 10.04 -3.98
CA TYR A 95 -3.05 10.63 -3.26
C TYR A 95 -2.92 10.52 -1.74
N LEU A 96 -2.50 9.35 -1.23
CA LEU A 96 -2.24 9.16 0.21
C LEU A 96 -1.17 10.11 0.73
N GLU A 97 -0.08 10.31 -0.01
CA GLU A 97 0.99 11.23 0.38
C GLU A 97 0.51 12.68 0.46
N GLU A 98 -0.45 13.09 -0.37
CA GLU A 98 -1.04 14.43 -0.37
C GLU A 98 -1.93 14.66 0.86
N ILE A 99 -2.75 13.68 1.25
CA ILE A 99 -3.72 13.85 2.34
C ILE A 99 -3.13 13.55 3.72
N VAL A 100 -2.09 12.70 3.82
CA VAL A 100 -1.50 12.31 5.11
C VAL A 100 -0.69 13.46 5.71
N ASN A 101 -1.21 14.00 6.80
CA ASN A 101 -0.47 14.92 7.66
C ASN A 101 -0.90 14.70 9.13
N PRO A 102 -0.08 15.13 10.14
CA PRO A 102 -0.37 14.86 11.56
C PRO A 102 -1.70 15.39 12.10
N LYS A 103 -2.35 16.28 11.37
CA LYS A 103 -3.61 16.92 11.78
C LYS A 103 -4.82 16.43 10.96
N TYR A 104 -4.59 15.52 10.00
CA TYR A 104 -5.63 15.03 9.14
C TYR A 104 -6.32 13.80 9.74
N ASN A 105 -7.64 13.83 9.82
CA ASN A 105 -8.43 12.67 10.18
C ASN A 105 -8.95 12.00 8.90
N ILE A 106 -8.65 10.73 8.73
CA ILE A 106 -9.17 9.93 7.60
C ILE A 106 -10.69 9.87 7.69
N ARG A 107 -11.36 10.16 6.60
CA ARG A 107 -12.83 10.15 6.45
C ARG A 107 -13.22 9.00 5.52
N GLU A 108 -14.47 8.54 5.62
CA GLU A 108 -15.06 7.57 4.69
C GLU A 108 -14.82 7.97 3.22
N ARG A 109 -14.95 9.25 2.90
CA ARG A 109 -14.71 9.77 1.55
C ARG A 109 -13.30 9.47 1.05
N ASP A 110 -12.29 9.59 1.89
CA ASP A 110 -10.90 9.35 1.52
C ASP A 110 -10.67 7.87 1.19
N ILE A 111 -11.33 6.96 1.94
CA ILE A 111 -11.30 5.52 1.66
C ILE A 111 -11.95 5.22 0.30
N LEU A 112 -13.08 5.84 0.01
CA LEU A 112 -13.77 5.66 -1.27
C LEU A 112 -12.99 6.25 -2.44
N ASP A 113 -12.30 7.39 -2.25
CA ASP A 113 -11.45 8.00 -3.26
C ASP A 113 -10.22 7.12 -3.57
N ILE A 114 -9.58 6.53 -2.55
CA ILE A 114 -8.51 5.54 -2.74
C ILE A 114 -9.04 4.31 -3.49
N HIS A 115 -10.20 3.79 -3.08
CA HIS A 115 -10.84 2.66 -3.77
C HIS A 115 -11.17 3.01 -5.23
N ALA A 116 -11.62 4.23 -5.51
CA ALA A 116 -11.88 4.70 -6.88
C ALA A 116 -10.60 4.71 -7.73
N LEU A 117 -9.47 5.16 -7.18
CA LEU A 117 -8.18 5.14 -7.85
C LEU A 117 -7.72 3.71 -8.15
N VAL A 118 -7.68 2.84 -7.13
CA VAL A 118 -7.21 1.45 -7.27
C VAL A 118 -8.03 0.67 -8.29
N MET A 119 -9.36 0.85 -8.30
CA MET A 119 -10.27 0.14 -9.19
C MET A 119 -10.46 0.81 -10.55
N SER A 120 -9.85 1.96 -10.79
CA SER A 120 -9.92 2.70 -12.06
C SER A 120 -9.54 1.80 -13.24
N ARG A 121 -10.36 1.79 -14.29
CA ARG A 121 -10.14 0.99 -15.52
C ARG A 121 -10.13 -0.53 -15.32
N ILE A 122 -10.29 -1.03 -14.07
CA ILE A 122 -10.33 -2.46 -13.75
C ILE A 122 -11.78 -2.90 -13.56
N GLU A 123 -12.48 -2.29 -12.58
CA GLU A 123 -13.88 -2.57 -12.26
C GLU A 123 -14.65 -1.26 -11.99
N LYS A 124 -14.86 -0.51 -13.05
CA LYS A 124 -15.42 0.85 -13.00
C LYS A 124 -16.76 0.94 -12.27
N GLU A 125 -17.58 -0.12 -12.30
CA GLU A 125 -18.90 -0.13 -11.65
C GLU A 125 -18.80 -0.10 -10.12
N PHE A 126 -17.72 -0.66 -9.55
CA PHE A 126 -17.49 -0.76 -8.12
C PHE A 126 -16.54 0.32 -7.59
N ALA A 127 -15.79 0.97 -8.48
CA ALA A 127 -14.79 1.96 -8.10
C ALA A 127 -15.39 3.10 -7.25
N GLY A 128 -14.84 3.33 -6.07
CA GLY A 128 -15.25 4.40 -5.15
C GLY A 128 -16.64 4.22 -4.53
N ARG A 129 -17.14 2.99 -4.45
CA ARG A 129 -18.48 2.70 -3.93
C ARG A 129 -18.43 1.61 -2.88
N LEU A 130 -19.27 1.75 -1.87
CA LEU A 130 -19.56 0.65 -0.97
C LEU A 130 -20.34 -0.44 -1.73
N ARG A 131 -20.09 -1.69 -1.38
CA ARG A 131 -20.84 -2.81 -1.97
C ARG A 131 -22.33 -2.73 -1.64
N ASN A 132 -23.17 -3.11 -2.58
CA ASN A 132 -24.62 -3.19 -2.44
C ASN A 132 -25.15 -4.62 -2.31
N GLY A 133 -24.26 -5.62 -2.39
CA GLY A 133 -24.58 -7.04 -2.30
C GLY A 133 -23.88 -7.76 -1.15
N GLY A 134 -24.34 -8.96 -0.85
CA GLY A 134 -23.70 -9.87 0.09
C GLY A 134 -22.38 -10.40 -0.48
N VAL A 135 -21.38 -10.57 0.37
CA VAL A 135 -20.09 -11.20 0.02
C VAL A 135 -19.81 -12.36 0.96
N ARG A 136 -19.03 -13.31 0.46
CA ARG A 136 -18.46 -14.41 1.25
C ARG A 136 -16.98 -14.50 0.98
N ILE A 137 -16.20 -14.71 2.04
CA ILE A 137 -14.76 -14.98 1.93
C ILE A 137 -14.60 -16.50 1.93
N VAL A 138 -14.05 -17.04 0.84
CA VAL A 138 -13.80 -18.49 0.71
C VAL A 138 -12.79 -18.90 1.80
N GLY A 139 -13.13 -19.96 2.54
CA GLY A 139 -12.30 -20.47 3.65
C GLY A 139 -12.46 -19.72 4.98
N ALA A 140 -13.24 -18.65 5.05
CA ALA A 140 -13.53 -17.99 6.33
C ALA A 140 -14.71 -18.62 7.07
N ASN A 141 -14.60 -18.69 8.41
CA ASN A 141 -15.65 -19.20 9.30
C ASN A 141 -16.65 -18.12 9.75
N PHE A 142 -16.58 -16.90 9.21
CA PHE A 142 -17.51 -15.83 9.51
C PHE A 142 -18.17 -15.29 8.25
N VAL A 143 -19.35 -14.69 8.42
CA VAL A 143 -20.07 -14.01 7.35
C VAL A 143 -19.83 -12.51 7.50
N PRO A 144 -19.29 -11.82 6.47
CA PRO A 144 -19.14 -10.37 6.50
C PRO A 144 -20.49 -9.66 6.75
N PRO A 145 -20.47 -8.44 7.33
CA PRO A 145 -21.69 -7.66 7.57
C PRO A 145 -22.56 -7.53 6.32
N ASN A 146 -23.86 -7.37 6.51
CA ASN A 146 -24.77 -7.04 5.40
C ASN A 146 -24.33 -5.72 4.74
N ALA A 147 -24.51 -5.61 3.42
CA ALA A 147 -24.18 -4.40 2.67
C ALA A 147 -24.75 -3.11 3.28
N ASN A 148 -26.00 -3.16 3.75
CA ASN A 148 -26.70 -2.02 4.35
C ASN A 148 -26.09 -1.52 5.69
N LYS A 149 -25.18 -2.30 6.28
CA LYS A 149 -24.49 -1.94 7.54
C LYS A 149 -23.07 -1.49 7.33
N VAL A 150 -22.56 -1.52 6.10
CA VAL A 150 -21.15 -1.24 5.84
C VAL A 150 -20.84 0.23 6.13
N SER A 151 -21.70 1.16 5.71
CA SER A 151 -21.53 2.60 5.98
C SER A 151 -21.51 2.94 7.47
N ASP A 152 -22.31 2.21 8.27
CA ASP A 152 -22.40 2.47 9.73
C ASP A 152 -21.20 1.89 10.49
N LEU A 153 -20.39 1.05 9.83
CA LEU A 153 -19.24 0.35 10.42
C LEU A 153 -17.88 0.93 9.98
N LEU A 154 -17.87 1.88 9.05
CA LEU A 154 -16.72 2.64 8.59
C LEU A 154 -16.56 3.93 9.41
#